data_252b17ac46f34eddb776b0b10d346461
#
_entry.id   252b17ac46f34eddb776b0b10d346461
#
_cell.length_a   1.000
_cell.length_b   1.000
_cell.length_c   1.000
_cell.angle_alpha   90.00
_cell.angle_beta   90.00
_cell.angle_gamma   90.00
#
_symmetry.space_group_name_H-M   'P 1'
#
loop_
_entity.id
_entity.type
_entity.pdbx_description
1 polymer ?
#
loop_
_entity_poly.entity_id
_entity_poly.type
_entity_poly.pdbx_seq_one_letter_code
_entity_poly.pdbx_strand_id
1 'polypeptide(L)'
;MIKGIISAVRGVVVDIRFPEDHTPGIYDALFLEDAKLGKTVFEVQAVLEPGLIRAVAMGNVFGIARGMEVTSTGKPIEIPVGDETLGRIFNVLGEVIDDGPVIKTAARMPIHRQAPTLAEQAVEQEIFETGVKVIDLISPFIKGGKVAVFGGAGVGKTVLIQELIHNVAKEHAGVSVFTGVGERSREGNDLWREMKETKVIDKTALIFGQMNESPGNRLRVALTGVTMAEYFRDKKNMDVLLFIDNIFRFAQAGSEVSALLGRIPSAVGYQPTLASEMAALQERITSTKKGSITSIQAVYVPADDYTDPAPVATFSHLDASLNLERSLAEQGLFPAIDPLSSNSRALDPDVVGTEHYQVARDVVKTLQRYKDLQDIIAILGMEELSDADKLVVSRARKVQRFLTQPMSVAEPFTGRPGKYVSMKDTVRGFKEILEGKHDDKVETAFYMVGTIEEVKK
;
A
#
# COMPACT_ATOMS: atom_id res chain seq x y z
N MET A 1 11.98 -7.28 35.47
CA MET A 1 11.26 -6.09 34.98
C MET A 1 11.68 -4.94 35.88
N ILE A 2 12.12 -3.85 35.27
CA ILE A 2 12.71 -2.69 35.95
C ILE A 2 11.63 -1.61 36.05
N LYS A 3 11.49 -0.99 37.20
CA LYS A 3 10.48 0.02 37.48
C LYS A 3 11.05 1.42 37.36
N GLY A 4 10.28 2.30 36.71
CA GLY A 4 10.55 3.73 36.62
C GLY A 4 9.35 4.54 37.09
N ILE A 5 9.52 5.83 37.26
CA ILE A 5 8.50 6.77 37.74
C ILE A 5 8.36 7.90 36.71
N ILE A 6 7.12 8.20 36.30
CA ILE A 6 6.84 9.36 35.47
C ILE A 6 7.21 10.65 36.18
N SER A 7 8.14 11.39 35.59
CA SER A 7 8.65 12.68 36.12
C SER A 7 7.95 13.88 35.48
N ALA A 8 7.55 13.78 34.23
CA ALA A 8 6.79 14.81 33.50
C ALA A 8 5.86 14.20 32.44
N VAL A 9 4.74 14.90 32.20
CA VAL A 9 3.77 14.54 31.13
C VAL A 9 3.56 15.78 30.24
N ARG A 10 3.70 15.60 28.92
CA ARG A 10 3.52 16.66 27.91
C ARG A 10 2.72 16.13 26.73
N GLY A 11 1.40 16.07 26.88
CA GLY A 11 0.53 15.38 25.91
C GLY A 11 0.88 13.89 25.85
N VAL A 12 1.15 13.36 24.67
CA VAL A 12 1.52 11.95 24.47
C VAL A 12 3.00 11.65 24.77
N VAL A 13 3.81 12.66 25.12
CA VAL A 13 5.22 12.50 25.48
C VAL A 13 5.36 12.52 27.00
N VAL A 14 6.07 11.54 27.54
CA VAL A 14 6.34 11.42 28.97
C VAL A 14 7.85 11.31 29.21
N ASP A 15 8.33 12.00 30.26
CA ASP A 15 9.67 11.80 30.76
C ASP A 15 9.58 10.86 31.97
N ILE A 16 10.40 9.80 32.00
CA ILE A 16 10.35 8.73 32.99
C ILE A 16 11.73 8.53 33.57
N ARG A 17 11.81 8.47 34.91
CA ARG A 17 13.05 8.24 35.65
C ARG A 17 13.16 6.80 36.11
N PHE A 18 14.23 6.15 35.71
CA PHE A 18 14.67 4.82 36.14
C PHE A 18 15.92 4.92 37.00
N PRO A 19 16.34 3.83 37.68
CA PRO A 19 17.67 3.75 38.27
C PRO A 19 18.75 3.95 37.18
N GLU A 20 19.81 4.69 37.51
CA GLU A 20 20.85 5.08 36.54
C GLU A 20 21.56 3.87 35.89
N ASP A 21 21.77 2.82 36.66
CA ASP A 21 22.38 1.56 36.24
C ASP A 21 21.45 0.68 35.36
N HIS A 22 20.20 1.11 35.19
CA HIS A 22 19.16 0.35 34.46
C HIS A 22 18.32 1.23 33.51
N THR A 23 18.99 2.06 32.74
CA THR A 23 18.33 2.94 31.75
C THR A 23 17.80 2.11 30.56
N PRO A 24 16.47 2.13 30.25
CA PRO A 24 15.92 1.49 29.07
C PRO A 24 16.52 2.05 27.77
N GLY A 25 16.70 1.17 26.79
CA GLY A 25 17.22 1.53 25.47
C GLY A 25 16.19 2.22 24.57
N ILE A 26 16.65 2.85 23.50
CA ILE A 26 15.79 3.43 22.47
C ILE A 26 14.94 2.31 21.86
N TYR A 27 13.64 2.57 21.67
CA TYR A 27 12.59 1.67 21.20
C TYR A 27 12.14 0.60 22.20
N ASP A 28 12.68 0.54 23.42
CA ASP A 28 12.13 -0.32 24.45
C ASP A 28 10.67 0.03 24.75
N ALA A 29 9.86 -1.01 24.92
CA ALA A 29 8.47 -0.87 25.34
C ALA A 29 8.36 -0.81 26.85
N LEU A 30 7.60 0.17 27.33
CA LEU A 30 7.32 0.40 28.72
C LEU A 30 5.83 0.28 28.97
N PHE A 31 5.44 -0.31 30.10
CA PHE A 31 4.05 -0.57 30.45
C PHE A 31 3.66 0.16 31.74
N LEU A 32 2.58 0.92 31.65
CA LEU A 32 1.85 1.43 32.82
C LEU A 32 0.59 0.60 32.96
N GLU A 33 0.37 -0.01 34.10
CA GLU A 33 -0.86 -0.72 34.42
C GLU A 33 -1.52 -0.03 35.63
N ASP A 34 -2.68 0.53 35.43
CA ASP A 34 -3.46 1.21 36.45
C ASP A 34 -4.88 0.67 36.47
N ALA A 35 -5.45 0.48 37.67
CA ALA A 35 -6.79 -0.11 37.84
C ALA A 35 -7.91 0.72 37.20
N LYS A 36 -7.73 2.04 37.02
CA LYS A 36 -8.73 2.96 36.46
C LYS A 36 -8.46 3.26 34.99
N LEU A 37 -7.17 3.36 34.60
CA LEU A 37 -6.75 3.76 33.26
C LEU A 37 -6.54 2.56 32.33
N GLY A 38 -6.44 1.34 32.90
CA GLY A 38 -6.07 0.16 32.15
C GLY A 38 -4.57 0.12 31.85
N LYS A 39 -4.22 -0.53 30.73
CA LYS A 39 -2.84 -0.68 30.27
C LYS A 39 -2.50 0.38 29.23
N THR A 40 -1.44 1.14 29.45
CA THR A 40 -0.87 2.04 28.46
C THR A 40 0.56 1.60 28.13
N VAL A 41 0.90 1.60 26.85
CA VAL A 41 2.25 1.28 26.37
C VAL A 41 2.94 2.56 25.92
N PHE A 42 4.21 2.70 26.29
CA PHE A 42 5.09 3.77 25.82
C PHE A 42 6.28 3.18 25.10
N GLU A 43 6.81 3.91 24.13
CA GLU A 43 8.04 3.56 23.44
C GLU A 43 9.12 4.61 23.72
N VAL A 44 10.29 4.18 24.14
CA VAL A 44 11.43 5.06 24.38
C VAL A 44 11.91 5.69 23.09
N GLN A 45 11.98 7.04 23.07
CA GLN A 45 12.42 7.80 21.89
C GLN A 45 13.75 8.51 22.08
N ALA A 46 14.13 8.77 23.32
CA ALA A 46 15.41 9.39 23.65
C ALA A 46 15.85 9.05 25.09
N VAL A 47 17.14 8.94 25.27
CA VAL A 47 17.78 8.94 26.58
C VAL A 47 18.31 10.36 26.78
N LEU A 48 17.80 11.07 27.82
CA LEU A 48 18.13 12.46 28.09
C LEU A 48 19.39 12.56 28.96
N GLU A 49 19.46 11.70 29.98
CA GLU A 49 20.59 11.52 30.88
C GLU A 49 20.53 10.11 31.48
N PRO A 50 21.56 9.60 32.15
CA PRO A 50 21.50 8.33 32.86
C PRO A 50 20.27 8.24 33.76
N GLY A 51 19.45 7.20 33.55
CA GLY A 51 18.21 6.99 34.28
C GLY A 51 17.03 7.87 33.84
N LEU A 52 17.20 8.88 32.99
CA LEU A 52 16.09 9.71 32.51
C LEU A 52 15.84 9.49 30.99
N ILE A 53 14.70 8.98 30.68
CA ILE A 53 14.30 8.73 29.31
C ILE A 53 13.07 9.55 28.91
N ARG A 54 12.90 9.76 27.61
CA ARG A 54 11.70 10.34 27.01
C ARG A 54 11.02 9.29 26.13
N ALA A 55 9.73 9.09 26.37
CA ALA A 55 8.94 8.09 25.66
C ALA A 55 7.65 8.69 25.08
N VAL A 56 7.12 8.04 24.06
CA VAL A 56 5.86 8.40 23.38
C VAL A 56 4.82 7.33 23.68
N ALA A 57 3.61 7.75 24.05
CA ALA A 57 2.51 6.86 24.34
C ALA A 57 1.91 6.26 23.06
N MET A 58 1.68 4.95 23.09
CA MET A 58 0.92 4.18 22.10
C MET A 58 -0.52 4.02 22.60
N GLY A 59 -1.25 5.12 22.75
CA GLY A 59 -2.61 5.11 23.26
C GLY A 59 -3.02 6.43 23.92
N ASN A 60 -4.12 6.34 24.65
CA ASN A 60 -4.66 7.48 25.39
C ASN A 60 -3.81 7.78 26.64
N VAL A 61 -3.59 9.05 26.89
CA VAL A 61 -2.82 9.54 28.05
C VAL A 61 -3.70 10.27 29.07
N PHE A 62 -5.02 10.30 28.91
CA PHE A 62 -5.90 10.94 29.88
C PHE A 62 -5.81 10.24 31.25
N GLY A 63 -5.58 11.04 32.29
CA GLY A 63 -5.42 10.55 33.65
C GLY A 63 -4.01 10.12 34.02
N ILE A 64 -3.08 10.02 33.05
CA ILE A 64 -1.67 9.75 33.34
C ILE A 64 -1.08 10.96 34.04
N ALA A 65 -0.42 10.73 35.18
CA ALA A 65 0.10 11.77 36.05
C ALA A 65 1.56 11.50 36.47
N ARG A 66 2.21 12.55 36.85
CA ARG A 66 3.53 12.48 37.50
C ARG A 66 3.46 11.61 38.76
N GLY A 67 4.46 10.78 38.96
CA GLY A 67 4.56 9.87 40.12
C GLY A 67 4.01 8.46 39.85
N MET A 68 3.34 8.23 38.73
CA MET A 68 2.89 6.89 38.34
C MET A 68 4.06 5.98 37.97
N GLU A 69 3.93 4.70 38.33
CA GLU A 69 4.94 3.67 38.09
C GLU A 69 4.81 3.11 36.69
N VAL A 70 5.92 2.91 36.02
CA VAL A 70 6.05 2.31 34.68
C VAL A 70 7.06 1.19 34.75
N THR A 71 6.80 0.10 34.05
CA THR A 71 7.66 -1.09 34.02
C THR A 71 8.31 -1.27 32.66
N SER A 72 9.62 -1.46 32.60
CA SER A 72 10.36 -1.84 31.40
C SER A 72 10.55 -3.35 31.33
N THR A 73 10.39 -3.90 30.12
CA THR A 73 10.73 -5.30 29.81
C THR A 73 12.13 -5.45 29.24
N GLY A 74 12.80 -4.34 28.86
CA GLY A 74 14.08 -4.33 28.14
C GLY A 74 13.97 -4.88 26.71
N LYS A 75 12.78 -4.82 26.12
CA LYS A 75 12.50 -5.27 24.75
C LYS A 75 11.62 -4.26 24.03
N PRO A 76 11.74 -4.15 22.69
CA PRO A 76 10.83 -3.35 21.89
C PRO A 76 9.41 -3.89 21.90
N ILE A 77 8.47 -3.15 21.27
CA ILE A 77 7.12 -3.62 21.05
C ILE A 77 7.17 -4.88 20.19
N GLU A 78 6.64 -5.99 20.73
CA GLU A 78 6.52 -7.28 20.04
C GLU A 78 5.04 -7.55 19.69
N ILE A 79 4.77 -8.01 18.46
CA ILE A 79 3.44 -8.30 17.95
C ILE A 79 3.28 -9.79 17.64
N PRO A 80 2.07 -10.36 17.72
CA PRO A 80 1.82 -11.72 17.28
C PRO A 80 2.00 -11.82 15.77
N VAL A 81 2.55 -12.95 15.31
CA VAL A 81 2.75 -13.27 13.90
C VAL A 81 2.38 -14.75 13.68
N GLY A 82 1.95 -15.10 12.49
CA GLY A 82 1.60 -16.49 12.15
C GLY A 82 0.28 -16.59 11.41
N ASP A 83 -0.06 -17.82 11.03
CA ASP A 83 -1.28 -18.09 10.26
C ASP A 83 -2.56 -17.68 11.01
N GLU A 84 -2.51 -17.66 12.33
CA GLU A 84 -3.59 -17.23 13.21
C GLU A 84 -3.92 -15.74 13.11
N THR A 85 -3.04 -14.95 12.49
CA THR A 85 -3.30 -13.52 12.23
C THR A 85 -4.17 -13.28 10.99
N LEU A 86 -4.27 -14.28 10.11
CA LEU A 86 -5.10 -14.17 8.91
C LEU A 86 -6.60 -14.17 9.27
N GLY A 87 -7.36 -13.37 8.58
CA GLY A 87 -8.79 -13.18 8.83
C GLY A 87 -9.11 -12.20 9.98
N ARG A 88 -8.09 -11.60 10.62
CA ARG A 88 -8.25 -10.84 11.86
C ARG A 88 -7.85 -9.38 11.70
N ILE A 89 -8.34 -8.56 12.64
CA ILE A 89 -8.03 -7.13 12.72
C ILE A 89 -7.23 -6.84 13.99
N PHE A 90 -6.18 -6.03 13.84
CA PHE A 90 -5.27 -5.67 14.92
C PHE A 90 -5.09 -4.16 15.05
N ASN A 91 -4.77 -3.73 16.26
CA ASN A 91 -4.19 -2.41 16.51
C ASN A 91 -2.66 -2.42 16.33
N VAL A 92 -2.02 -1.29 16.56
CA VAL A 92 -0.56 -1.12 16.46
C VAL A 92 0.24 -2.08 17.35
N LEU A 93 -0.31 -2.48 18.49
CA LEU A 93 0.33 -3.39 19.46
C LEU A 93 0.11 -4.87 19.12
N GLY A 94 -0.59 -5.16 18.01
CA GLY A 94 -0.98 -6.53 17.64
C GLY A 94 -2.08 -7.10 18.52
N GLU A 95 -2.85 -6.26 19.20
CA GLU A 95 -4.03 -6.68 19.93
C GLU A 95 -5.23 -6.76 18.98
N VAL A 96 -6.04 -7.81 19.15
CA VAL A 96 -7.22 -8.06 18.32
C VAL A 96 -8.31 -7.02 18.64
N ILE A 97 -8.91 -6.42 17.59
CA ILE A 97 -9.96 -5.40 17.71
C ILE A 97 -11.23 -5.72 16.90
N ASP A 98 -11.39 -6.99 16.49
CA ASP A 98 -12.56 -7.49 15.72
C ASP A 98 -13.57 -8.24 16.55
N ASP A 99 -13.58 -8.05 17.89
CA ASP A 99 -14.43 -8.75 18.87
C ASP A 99 -14.23 -10.28 18.87
N GLY A 100 -13.26 -10.80 18.15
CA GLY A 100 -12.94 -12.22 18.12
C GLY A 100 -12.05 -12.66 19.29
N PRO A 101 -11.79 -13.97 19.42
CA PRO A 101 -10.96 -14.49 20.51
C PRO A 101 -9.54 -13.98 20.41
N VAL A 102 -8.90 -13.78 21.57
CA VAL A 102 -7.48 -13.42 21.66
C VAL A 102 -6.62 -14.50 21.00
N ILE A 103 -5.68 -14.09 20.17
CA ILE A 103 -4.77 -15.01 19.51
C ILE A 103 -3.75 -15.52 20.52
N LYS A 104 -3.69 -16.84 20.66
CA LYS A 104 -2.75 -17.56 21.52
C LYS A 104 -1.59 -18.12 20.67
N THR A 105 -0.91 -17.29 19.94
CA THR A 105 0.32 -17.68 19.23
C THR A 105 1.54 -17.56 20.14
N ALA A 106 2.45 -18.52 20.04
CA ALA A 106 3.74 -18.44 20.69
C ALA A 106 4.74 -17.54 19.91
N ALA A 107 4.48 -17.32 18.62
CA ALA A 107 5.37 -16.55 17.76
C ALA A 107 5.07 -15.06 17.89
N ARG A 108 6.05 -14.28 18.35
CA ARG A 108 6.01 -12.82 18.39
C ARG A 108 7.28 -12.28 17.75
N MET A 109 7.17 -11.14 17.10
CA MET A 109 8.30 -10.47 16.48
C MET A 109 8.31 -8.98 16.83
N PRO A 110 9.51 -8.38 17.06
CA PRO A 110 9.62 -6.95 17.32
C PRO A 110 9.29 -6.14 16.05
N ILE A 111 8.61 -5.00 16.24
CA ILE A 111 8.29 -4.10 15.12
C ILE A 111 9.52 -3.34 14.60
N HIS A 112 10.52 -3.11 15.45
CA HIS A 112 11.81 -2.52 15.07
C HIS A 112 12.77 -3.64 14.64
N ARG A 113 12.97 -3.75 13.33
CA ARG A 113 13.87 -4.73 12.72
C ARG A 113 14.68 -4.05 11.62
N GLN A 114 15.85 -4.60 11.39
CA GLN A 114 16.67 -4.17 10.26
C GLN A 114 16.12 -4.72 8.95
N ALA A 115 16.33 -3.99 7.86
CA ALA A 115 16.05 -4.47 6.52
C ALA A 115 16.94 -5.70 6.19
N PRO A 116 16.51 -6.58 5.26
CA PRO A 116 17.36 -7.66 4.75
C PRO A 116 18.68 -7.10 4.20
N THR A 117 19.76 -7.79 4.51
CA THR A 117 21.08 -7.45 3.99
C THR A 117 21.15 -7.65 2.47
N LEU A 118 22.10 -7.01 1.79
CA LEU A 118 22.30 -7.19 0.34
C LEU A 118 22.50 -8.67 -0.05
N ALA A 119 23.12 -9.45 0.82
CA ALA A 119 23.36 -10.89 0.58
C ALA A 119 22.07 -11.75 0.68
N GLU A 120 21.06 -11.28 1.40
CA GLU A 120 19.77 -11.95 1.57
C GLU A 120 18.75 -11.59 0.47
N GLN A 121 18.95 -10.48 -0.20
CA GLN A 121 18.05 -10.02 -1.28
C GLN A 121 18.15 -10.92 -2.50
N ALA A 122 17.04 -11.09 -3.22
CA ALA A 122 17.03 -11.75 -4.52
C ALA A 122 17.68 -10.83 -5.56
N VAL A 123 18.45 -11.42 -6.48
CA VAL A 123 19.13 -10.68 -7.56
C VAL A 123 18.26 -10.61 -8.81
N GLU A 124 17.49 -11.66 -9.07
CA GLU A 124 16.62 -11.74 -10.25
C GLU A 124 15.34 -10.94 -10.04
N GLN A 125 14.97 -10.16 -11.06
CA GLN A 125 13.72 -9.43 -11.08
C GLN A 125 12.65 -10.31 -11.73
N GLU A 126 11.69 -10.76 -10.93
CA GLU A 126 10.54 -11.50 -11.42
C GLU A 126 9.32 -10.58 -11.50
N ILE A 127 8.54 -10.73 -12.56
CA ILE A 127 7.27 -10.01 -12.69
C ILE A 127 6.24 -10.63 -11.74
N PHE A 128 5.53 -9.76 -11.06
CA PHE A 128 4.36 -10.10 -10.27
C PHE A 128 3.11 -9.88 -11.13
N GLU A 129 2.61 -10.96 -11.72
CA GLU A 129 1.42 -10.92 -12.58
C GLU A 129 0.17 -10.63 -11.74
N THR A 130 -0.56 -9.58 -12.08
CA THR A 130 -1.73 -9.14 -11.31
C THR A 130 -3.05 -9.71 -11.85
N GLY A 131 -3.08 -10.13 -13.11
CA GLY A 131 -4.27 -10.55 -13.83
C GLY A 131 -5.18 -9.40 -14.26
N VAL A 132 -4.73 -8.16 -14.07
CA VAL A 132 -5.43 -6.93 -14.49
C VAL A 132 -4.73 -6.34 -15.71
N LYS A 133 -5.39 -6.39 -16.85
CA LYS A 133 -4.79 -6.06 -18.17
C LYS A 133 -4.04 -4.74 -18.22
N VAL A 134 -4.64 -3.67 -17.71
CA VAL A 134 -4.01 -2.34 -17.76
C VAL A 134 -2.74 -2.26 -16.90
N ILE A 135 -2.70 -2.96 -15.76
CA ILE A 135 -1.54 -3.02 -14.90
C ILE A 135 -0.45 -3.85 -15.58
N ASP A 136 -0.77 -5.09 -15.92
CA ASP A 136 0.20 -6.04 -16.47
C ASP A 136 0.78 -5.58 -17.80
N LEU A 137 0.03 -4.81 -18.60
CA LEU A 137 0.53 -4.27 -19.87
C LEU A 137 1.41 -3.01 -19.69
N ILE A 138 0.89 -2.01 -18.95
CA ILE A 138 1.46 -0.65 -18.96
C ILE A 138 2.36 -0.39 -17.74
N SER A 139 1.99 -0.93 -16.59
CA SER A 139 2.71 -0.71 -15.33
C SER A 139 2.93 -2.02 -14.58
N PRO A 140 3.64 -3.01 -15.20
CA PRO A 140 3.86 -4.31 -14.60
C PRO A 140 4.59 -4.18 -13.26
N PHE A 141 4.21 -5.02 -12.29
CA PHE A 141 4.82 -5.03 -10.97
C PHE A 141 6.02 -5.98 -10.94
N ILE A 142 7.00 -5.66 -10.12
CA ILE A 142 8.11 -6.55 -9.78
C ILE A 142 7.83 -7.18 -8.43
N LYS A 143 8.11 -8.46 -8.25
CA LYS A 143 8.12 -9.11 -6.93
C LYS A 143 9.09 -8.39 -6.00
N GLY A 144 8.62 -8.01 -4.82
CA GLY A 144 9.39 -7.20 -3.89
C GLY A 144 9.45 -5.71 -4.24
N GLY A 145 8.78 -5.29 -5.30
CA GLY A 145 8.66 -3.90 -5.72
C GLY A 145 7.67 -3.09 -4.90
N LYS A 146 7.77 -1.79 -5.05
CA LYS A 146 6.96 -0.79 -4.35
C LYS A 146 6.16 0.00 -5.36
N VAL A 147 4.84 -0.10 -5.28
CA VAL A 147 3.91 0.52 -6.21
C VAL A 147 3.15 1.64 -5.51
N ALA A 148 3.17 2.84 -6.06
CA ALA A 148 2.28 3.90 -5.61
C ALA A 148 0.94 3.85 -6.34
N VAL A 149 -0.13 4.11 -5.61
CA VAL A 149 -1.46 4.32 -6.17
C VAL A 149 -1.92 5.74 -5.84
N PHE A 150 -2.10 6.53 -6.89
CA PHE A 150 -2.64 7.86 -6.82
C PHE A 150 -4.11 7.85 -7.23
N GLY A 151 -4.90 8.74 -6.66
CA GLY A 151 -6.28 8.91 -7.07
C GLY A 151 -7.15 9.48 -5.97
N GLY A 152 -8.12 10.27 -6.37
CA GLY A 152 -9.11 10.89 -5.49
C GLY A 152 -10.12 9.86 -4.93
N ALA A 153 -11.08 10.36 -4.15
CA ALA A 153 -12.18 9.53 -3.68
C ALA A 153 -13.11 9.11 -4.84
N GLY A 154 -13.64 7.88 -4.79
CA GLY A 154 -14.65 7.40 -5.73
C GLY A 154 -14.13 6.92 -7.09
N VAL A 155 -12.83 6.79 -7.28
CA VAL A 155 -12.23 6.29 -8.54
C VAL A 155 -12.05 4.76 -8.59
N GLY A 156 -12.51 4.04 -7.55
CA GLY A 156 -12.42 2.58 -7.48
C GLY A 156 -11.15 2.04 -6.83
N LYS A 157 -10.40 2.85 -6.06
CA LYS A 157 -9.18 2.42 -5.35
C LYS A 157 -9.42 1.17 -4.50
N THR A 158 -10.44 1.17 -3.66
CA THR A 158 -10.78 0.05 -2.77
C THR A 158 -11.10 -1.23 -3.54
N VAL A 159 -11.87 -1.12 -4.61
CA VAL A 159 -12.22 -2.26 -5.48
C VAL A 159 -10.97 -2.85 -6.13
N LEU A 160 -10.06 -2.00 -6.61
CA LEU A 160 -8.79 -2.44 -7.19
C LEU A 160 -7.92 -3.17 -6.15
N ILE A 161 -7.80 -2.63 -4.93
CA ILE A 161 -7.06 -3.26 -3.83
C ILE A 161 -7.63 -4.65 -3.51
N GLN A 162 -8.93 -4.75 -3.38
CA GLN A 162 -9.60 -6.03 -3.09
C GLN A 162 -9.43 -7.04 -4.23
N GLU A 163 -9.49 -6.60 -5.49
CA GLU A 163 -9.25 -7.49 -6.64
C GLU A 163 -7.82 -8.03 -6.64
N LEU A 164 -6.84 -7.19 -6.33
CA LEU A 164 -5.45 -7.64 -6.23
C LEU A 164 -5.26 -8.63 -5.07
N ILE A 165 -5.89 -8.42 -3.92
CA ILE A 165 -5.91 -9.38 -2.81
C ILE A 165 -6.54 -10.70 -3.24
N HIS A 166 -7.68 -10.64 -3.94
CA HIS A 166 -8.37 -11.82 -4.45
C HIS A 166 -7.48 -12.63 -5.40
N ASN A 167 -6.84 -11.95 -6.35
CA ASN A 167 -5.99 -12.59 -7.35
C ASN A 167 -4.75 -13.22 -6.71
N VAL A 168 -4.13 -12.55 -5.74
CA VAL A 168 -2.99 -13.12 -4.99
C VAL A 168 -3.39 -14.36 -4.21
N ALA A 169 -4.52 -14.31 -3.53
CA ALA A 169 -4.99 -15.44 -2.73
C ALA A 169 -5.34 -16.67 -3.59
N LYS A 170 -5.88 -16.44 -4.79
CA LYS A 170 -6.40 -17.47 -5.67
C LYS A 170 -5.35 -18.04 -6.63
N GLU A 171 -4.58 -17.16 -7.27
CA GLU A 171 -3.67 -17.55 -8.36
C GLU A 171 -2.22 -17.74 -7.88
N HIS A 172 -1.80 -17.04 -6.83
CA HIS A 172 -0.42 -17.11 -6.32
C HIS A 172 -0.27 -17.88 -5.02
N ALA A 173 -1.37 -18.40 -4.44
CA ALA A 173 -1.38 -19.03 -3.11
C ALA A 173 -0.72 -18.16 -2.01
N GLY A 174 -0.67 -16.85 -2.23
CA GLY A 174 -0.06 -15.87 -1.35
C GLY A 174 -1.01 -15.41 -0.24
N VAL A 175 -0.48 -14.56 0.62
CA VAL A 175 -1.24 -13.87 1.67
C VAL A 175 -1.09 -12.37 1.51
N SER A 176 -2.03 -11.65 2.09
CA SER A 176 -2.02 -10.19 2.07
C SER A 176 -1.99 -9.62 3.48
N VAL A 177 -1.36 -8.46 3.62
CA VAL A 177 -1.39 -7.67 4.85
C VAL A 177 -1.86 -6.27 4.47
N PHE A 178 -2.95 -5.82 5.07
CA PHE A 178 -3.45 -4.46 4.86
C PHE A 178 -3.15 -3.61 6.09
N THR A 179 -2.55 -2.45 5.86
CA THR A 179 -2.14 -1.53 6.93
C THR A 179 -2.81 -0.17 6.71
N GLY A 180 -3.81 0.14 7.52
CA GLY A 180 -4.48 1.43 7.54
C GLY A 180 -3.74 2.42 8.43
N VAL A 181 -3.07 3.40 7.82
CA VAL A 181 -2.27 4.41 8.51
C VAL A 181 -3.02 5.73 8.54
N GLY A 182 -3.57 6.10 9.68
CA GLY A 182 -4.33 7.34 9.86
C GLY A 182 -5.62 7.40 9.06
N GLU A 183 -6.20 6.25 8.73
CA GLU A 183 -7.48 6.17 8.00
C GLU A 183 -8.69 6.40 8.91
N ARG A 184 -9.81 6.74 8.29
CA ARG A 184 -11.07 6.91 9.01
C ARG A 184 -11.61 5.57 9.48
N SER A 185 -12.09 5.51 10.73
CA SER A 185 -12.67 4.29 11.30
C SER A 185 -13.81 3.70 10.47
N ARG A 186 -14.61 4.57 9.83
CA ARG A 186 -15.69 4.13 8.96
C ARG A 186 -15.17 3.42 7.72
N GLU A 187 -14.16 3.98 7.06
CA GLU A 187 -13.57 3.39 5.83
C GLU A 187 -12.91 2.05 6.13
N GLY A 188 -12.23 1.93 7.29
CA GLY A 188 -11.68 0.64 7.73
C GLY A 188 -12.74 -0.41 8.01
N ASN A 189 -13.87 -0.02 8.62
CA ASN A 189 -14.99 -0.93 8.88
C ASN A 189 -15.71 -1.34 7.58
N ASP A 190 -15.90 -0.42 6.65
CA ASP A 190 -16.50 -0.70 5.35
C ASP A 190 -15.62 -1.69 4.58
N LEU A 191 -14.30 -1.46 4.51
CA LEU A 191 -13.33 -2.36 3.89
C LEU A 191 -13.39 -3.78 4.50
N TRP A 192 -13.43 -3.88 5.82
CA TRP A 192 -13.52 -5.18 6.51
C TRP A 192 -14.79 -5.95 6.15
N ARG A 193 -15.96 -5.25 6.10
CA ARG A 193 -17.23 -5.87 5.69
C ARG A 193 -17.19 -6.36 4.25
N GLU A 194 -16.74 -5.50 3.34
CA GLU A 194 -16.58 -5.83 1.92
C GLU A 194 -15.65 -7.04 1.73
N MET A 195 -14.52 -7.10 2.45
CA MET A 195 -13.61 -8.24 2.40
C MET A 195 -14.23 -9.54 2.92
N LYS A 196 -15.15 -9.47 3.88
CA LYS A 196 -15.93 -10.64 4.34
C LYS A 196 -16.94 -11.09 3.29
N GLU A 197 -17.64 -10.16 2.66
CA GLU A 197 -18.64 -10.44 1.62
C GLU A 197 -17.98 -11.05 0.37
N THR A 198 -16.82 -10.55 0.00
CA THR A 198 -16.04 -11.05 -1.14
C THR A 198 -15.17 -12.27 -0.80
N LYS A 199 -15.15 -12.72 0.46
CA LYS A 199 -14.40 -13.90 0.97
C LYS A 199 -12.88 -13.81 0.75
N VAL A 200 -12.33 -12.61 0.70
CA VAL A 200 -10.87 -12.40 0.60
C VAL A 200 -10.20 -12.24 1.97
N ILE A 201 -10.99 -12.06 3.01
CA ILE A 201 -10.51 -11.81 4.38
C ILE A 201 -9.67 -12.96 4.93
N ASP A 202 -10.01 -14.22 4.61
CA ASP A 202 -9.39 -15.42 5.18
C ASP A 202 -7.87 -15.55 4.88
N LYS A 203 -7.39 -14.81 3.87
CA LYS A 203 -5.98 -14.75 3.47
C LYS A 203 -5.33 -13.39 3.76
N THR A 204 -6.00 -12.55 4.55
CA THR A 204 -5.57 -11.18 4.81
C THR A 204 -5.50 -10.90 6.30
N ALA A 205 -4.40 -10.31 6.77
CA ALA A 205 -4.33 -9.69 8.09
C ALA A 205 -4.56 -8.18 7.94
N LEU A 206 -5.43 -7.61 8.80
CA LEU A 206 -5.74 -6.19 8.78
C LEU A 206 -5.15 -5.51 10.03
N ILE A 207 -4.42 -4.42 9.85
CA ILE A 207 -3.83 -3.65 10.93
C ILE A 207 -4.26 -2.19 10.79
N PHE A 208 -4.82 -1.60 11.83
CA PHE A 208 -5.28 -0.21 11.80
C PHE A 208 -4.63 0.63 12.90
N GLY A 209 -4.12 1.80 12.49
CA GLY A 209 -3.83 2.94 13.36
C GLY A 209 -4.66 4.10 12.85
N GLN A 210 -5.84 4.30 13.46
CA GLN A 210 -6.89 5.18 12.93
C GLN A 210 -6.56 6.66 13.11
N MET A 211 -7.26 7.52 12.37
CA MET A 211 -7.05 8.97 12.35
C MET A 211 -7.17 9.63 13.74
N ASN A 212 -8.03 9.11 14.61
CA ASN A 212 -8.26 9.61 15.96
C ASN A 212 -7.26 9.07 17.00
N GLU A 213 -6.41 8.13 16.62
CA GLU A 213 -5.41 7.57 17.51
C GLU A 213 -4.20 8.50 17.68
N SER A 214 -3.40 8.26 18.74
CA SER A 214 -2.22 9.04 19.02
C SER A 214 -1.22 9.03 17.85
N PRO A 215 -0.41 10.08 17.67
CA PRO A 215 0.59 10.10 16.61
C PRO A 215 1.62 8.97 16.74
N GLY A 216 1.89 8.47 17.95
CA GLY A 216 2.71 7.28 18.16
C GLY A 216 2.13 6.05 17.47
N ASN A 217 0.83 5.79 17.62
CA ASN A 217 0.15 4.69 16.97
C ASN A 217 0.24 4.80 15.44
N ARG A 218 -0.11 5.97 14.88
CA ARG A 218 -0.08 6.21 13.44
C ARG A 218 1.32 6.11 12.84
N LEU A 219 2.36 6.43 13.60
CA LEU A 219 3.76 6.29 13.19
C LEU A 219 4.23 4.83 13.19
N ARG A 220 3.70 3.99 14.09
CA ARG A 220 4.17 2.60 14.26
C ARG A 220 3.36 1.55 13.54
N VAL A 221 2.11 1.85 13.19
CA VAL A 221 1.21 0.87 12.56
C VAL A 221 1.76 0.30 11.25
N ALA A 222 2.45 1.11 10.44
CA ALA A 222 3.10 0.63 9.22
C ALA A 222 4.21 -0.39 9.53
N LEU A 223 4.97 -0.18 10.62
CA LEU A 223 5.99 -1.13 11.07
C LEU A 223 5.37 -2.44 11.54
N THR A 224 4.22 -2.38 12.21
CA THR A 224 3.46 -3.58 12.61
C THR A 224 3.05 -4.39 11.39
N GLY A 225 2.50 -3.76 10.37
CA GLY A 225 2.10 -4.43 9.13
C GLY A 225 3.27 -5.07 8.38
N VAL A 226 4.37 -4.33 8.20
CA VAL A 226 5.59 -4.88 7.57
C VAL A 226 6.13 -6.07 8.37
N THR A 227 6.10 -6.01 9.71
CA THR A 227 6.58 -7.12 10.54
C THR A 227 5.73 -8.39 10.37
N MET A 228 4.40 -8.26 10.26
CA MET A 228 3.54 -9.41 9.94
C MET A 228 3.84 -9.97 8.55
N ALA A 229 4.03 -9.10 7.55
CA ALA A 229 4.40 -9.52 6.20
C ALA A 229 5.77 -10.23 6.16
N GLU A 230 6.76 -9.74 6.90
CA GLU A 230 8.09 -10.36 7.00
C GLU A 230 8.04 -11.78 7.56
N TYR A 231 7.13 -12.08 8.48
CA TYR A 231 6.98 -13.45 8.98
C TYR A 231 6.62 -14.42 7.86
N PHE A 232 5.65 -14.07 7.01
CA PHE A 232 5.24 -14.91 5.90
C PHE A 232 6.33 -15.02 4.84
N ARG A 233 7.02 -13.92 4.51
CA ARG A 233 8.18 -13.96 3.60
C ARG A 233 9.31 -14.83 4.13
N ASP A 234 9.75 -14.60 5.38
CA ASP A 234 11.02 -15.14 5.90
C ASP A 234 10.88 -16.54 6.54
N LYS A 235 9.70 -16.85 7.10
CA LYS A 235 9.44 -18.12 7.81
C LYS A 235 8.55 -19.09 7.05
N LYS A 236 7.65 -18.56 6.20
CA LYS A 236 6.76 -19.39 5.39
C LYS A 236 7.21 -19.48 3.93
N ASN A 237 8.21 -18.69 3.51
CA ASN A 237 8.72 -18.60 2.14
C ASN A 237 7.61 -18.28 1.13
N MET A 238 6.79 -17.29 1.46
CA MET A 238 5.62 -16.90 0.65
C MET A 238 5.86 -15.57 -0.03
N ASP A 239 5.14 -15.36 -1.13
CA ASP A 239 4.96 -14.05 -1.71
C ASP A 239 3.81 -13.32 -0.99
N VAL A 240 4.09 -12.16 -0.47
CA VAL A 240 3.17 -11.35 0.34
C VAL A 240 2.84 -10.07 -0.38
N LEU A 241 1.55 -9.73 -0.43
CA LEU A 241 1.09 -8.43 -0.88
C LEU A 241 0.81 -7.53 0.33
N LEU A 242 1.57 -6.44 0.44
CA LEU A 242 1.45 -5.49 1.53
C LEU A 242 0.76 -4.21 1.04
N PHE A 243 -0.37 -3.87 1.64
CA PHE A 243 -1.02 -2.59 1.40
C PHE A 243 -0.73 -1.61 2.52
N ILE A 244 -0.39 -0.36 2.17
CA ILE A 244 -0.22 0.74 3.11
C ILE A 244 -1.13 1.89 2.66
N ASP A 245 -2.19 2.13 3.39
CA ASP A 245 -3.12 3.23 3.14
C ASP A 245 -3.25 4.11 4.38
N ASN A 246 -2.62 5.26 4.46
CA ASN A 246 -1.92 6.03 3.46
C ASN A 246 -0.47 6.32 3.92
N ILE A 247 0.52 6.12 3.07
CA ILE A 247 1.94 6.32 3.44
C ILE A 247 2.26 7.78 3.83
N PHE A 248 1.53 8.75 3.27
CA PHE A 248 1.68 10.16 3.67
C PHE A 248 1.37 10.37 5.16
N ARG A 249 0.40 9.64 5.71
CA ARG A 249 0.03 9.73 7.13
C ARG A 249 1.13 9.23 8.06
N PHE A 250 1.97 8.30 7.59
CA PHE A 250 3.18 7.89 8.30
C PHE A 250 4.15 9.08 8.45
N ALA A 251 4.43 9.81 7.38
CA ALA A 251 5.27 11.01 7.41
C ALA A 251 4.68 12.11 8.31
N GLN A 252 3.37 12.34 8.22
CA GLN A 252 2.66 13.30 9.05
C GLN A 252 2.74 12.95 10.54
N ALA A 253 2.50 11.69 10.90
CA ALA A 253 2.62 11.24 12.30
C ALA A 253 4.05 11.40 12.83
N GLY A 254 5.05 11.17 11.98
CA GLY A 254 6.46 11.42 12.29
C GLY A 254 6.74 12.89 12.61
N SER A 255 6.17 13.83 11.84
CA SER A 255 6.30 15.27 12.10
C SER A 255 5.65 15.67 13.42
N GLU A 256 4.46 15.14 13.71
CA GLU A 256 3.76 15.37 14.99
C GLU A 256 4.58 14.86 16.20
N VAL A 257 5.09 13.63 16.12
CA VAL A 257 5.95 13.07 17.19
C VAL A 257 7.22 13.88 17.34
N SER A 258 7.88 14.26 16.24
CA SER A 258 9.11 15.06 16.26
C SER A 258 8.90 16.42 16.92
N ALA A 259 7.79 17.11 16.62
CA ALA A 259 7.43 18.38 17.25
C ALA A 259 7.19 18.23 18.76
N LEU A 260 6.46 17.17 19.17
CA LEU A 260 6.20 16.87 20.58
C LEU A 260 7.47 16.50 21.36
N LEU A 261 8.46 15.89 20.70
CA LEU A 261 9.78 15.63 21.26
C LEU A 261 10.66 16.89 21.39
N GLY A 262 10.22 18.02 20.80
CA GLY A 262 10.96 19.28 20.81
C GLY A 262 12.13 19.33 19.83
N ARG A 263 12.09 18.52 18.76
CA ARG A 263 13.09 18.55 17.70
C ARG A 263 12.86 19.76 16.78
N ILE A 264 13.94 20.37 16.31
CA ILE A 264 13.86 21.49 15.36
C ILE A 264 13.33 20.94 14.03
N PRO A 265 12.24 21.48 13.47
CA PRO A 265 11.68 21.00 12.21
C PRO A 265 12.60 21.36 11.03
N SER A 266 12.54 20.54 9.98
CA SER A 266 13.13 20.81 8.68
C SER A 266 12.15 21.59 7.78
N ALA A 267 12.38 21.59 6.47
CA ALA A 267 11.53 22.27 5.50
C ALA A 267 10.06 21.85 5.63
N VAL A 268 9.15 22.82 5.46
CA VAL A 268 7.69 22.65 5.51
C VAL A 268 7.16 22.08 6.84
N GLY A 269 7.99 22.08 7.91
CA GLY A 269 7.58 21.58 9.22
C GLY A 269 7.78 20.07 9.44
N TYR A 270 8.37 19.35 8.51
CA TYR A 270 8.67 17.93 8.66
C TYR A 270 9.83 17.67 9.63
N GLN A 271 9.89 16.44 10.15
CA GLN A 271 10.99 15.98 10.97
C GLN A 271 12.31 15.95 10.18
N PRO A 272 13.46 16.27 10.83
CA PRO A 272 14.76 16.19 10.17
C PRO A 272 15.15 14.76 9.76
N THR A 273 14.49 13.76 10.36
CA THR A 273 14.71 12.32 10.12
C THR A 273 13.75 11.72 9.10
N LEU A 274 12.96 12.52 8.37
CA LEU A 274 11.93 12.04 7.43
C LEU A 274 12.48 11.01 6.43
N ALA A 275 13.56 11.34 5.76
CA ALA A 275 14.14 10.48 4.73
C ALA A 275 14.64 9.14 5.31
N SER A 276 15.31 9.18 6.48
CA SER A 276 15.83 7.97 7.12
C SER A 276 14.72 7.11 7.74
N GLU A 277 13.65 7.70 8.28
CA GLU A 277 12.48 6.97 8.77
C GLU A 277 11.72 6.30 7.62
N MET A 278 11.52 7.02 6.51
CA MET A 278 10.91 6.46 5.30
C MET A 278 11.76 5.32 4.74
N ALA A 279 13.07 5.52 4.60
CA ALA A 279 13.99 4.49 4.13
C ALA A 279 13.98 3.25 5.04
N ALA A 280 14.00 3.42 6.37
CA ALA A 280 13.96 2.32 7.32
C ALA A 280 12.70 1.44 7.17
N LEU A 281 11.57 2.02 6.79
CA LEU A 281 10.34 1.29 6.46
C LEU A 281 10.44 0.64 5.08
N GLN A 282 10.80 1.42 4.06
CA GLN A 282 10.76 1.00 2.64
C GLN A 282 11.78 -0.09 2.32
N GLU A 283 12.98 -0.07 2.91
CA GLU A 283 14.02 -1.07 2.67
C GLU A 283 13.70 -2.46 3.24
N ARG A 284 12.73 -2.55 4.16
CA ARG A 284 12.20 -3.83 4.64
C ARG A 284 11.30 -4.53 3.63
N ILE A 285 10.74 -3.74 2.69
CA ILE A 285 9.83 -4.18 1.63
C ILE A 285 10.69 -4.56 0.42
N THR A 286 10.96 -5.84 0.28
CA THR A 286 11.85 -6.36 -0.78
C THR A 286 11.68 -7.86 -0.98
N SER A 287 12.19 -8.38 -2.11
CA SER A 287 12.37 -9.80 -2.35
C SER A 287 13.63 -10.31 -1.67
N THR A 288 13.52 -11.48 -1.07
CA THR A 288 14.64 -12.25 -0.52
C THR A 288 14.73 -13.60 -1.22
N LYS A 289 15.79 -14.36 -0.96
CA LYS A 289 15.93 -15.74 -1.44
C LYS A 289 14.85 -16.71 -0.93
N LYS A 290 14.00 -16.26 0.01
CA LYS A 290 12.97 -17.08 0.64
C LYS A 290 11.56 -16.75 0.13
N GLY A 291 11.30 -15.51 -0.23
CA GLY A 291 10.01 -15.01 -0.66
C GLY A 291 10.05 -13.51 -0.88
N SER A 292 8.91 -12.91 -1.19
CA SER A 292 8.84 -11.48 -1.50
C SER A 292 7.77 -10.74 -0.68
N ILE A 293 7.99 -9.44 -0.48
CA ILE A 293 6.94 -8.51 -0.07
C ILE A 293 6.82 -7.47 -1.17
N THR A 294 5.74 -7.54 -1.94
CA THR A 294 5.38 -6.52 -2.92
C THR A 294 4.41 -5.55 -2.26
N SER A 295 4.68 -4.26 -2.30
CA SER A 295 3.80 -3.29 -1.66
C SER A 295 3.02 -2.43 -2.63
N ILE A 296 1.76 -2.16 -2.25
CA ILE A 296 0.90 -1.18 -2.90
C ILE A 296 0.60 -0.10 -1.87
N GLN A 297 1.05 1.11 -2.15
CA GLN A 297 1.01 2.22 -1.22
C GLN A 297 0.12 3.32 -1.78
N ALA A 298 -0.95 3.64 -1.08
CA ALA A 298 -1.73 4.82 -1.39
C ALA A 298 -0.92 6.06 -1.00
N VAL A 299 -0.76 6.98 -1.94
CA VAL A 299 -0.01 8.21 -1.73
C VAL A 299 -0.96 9.39 -1.88
N TYR A 300 -1.04 10.20 -0.85
CA TYR A 300 -1.68 11.51 -0.91
C TYR A 300 -0.60 12.58 -1.16
N VAL A 301 -0.86 13.43 -2.14
CA VAL A 301 0.02 14.56 -2.46
C VAL A 301 -0.67 15.84 -1.99
N PRO A 302 -0.16 16.51 -0.94
CA PRO A 302 -0.78 17.72 -0.42
C PRO A 302 -0.82 18.84 -1.48
N ALA A 303 -2.00 19.42 -1.68
CA ALA A 303 -2.23 20.49 -2.65
C ALA A 303 -1.72 20.18 -4.09
N ASP A 304 -1.64 18.90 -4.44
CA ASP A 304 -1.05 18.42 -5.71
C ASP A 304 0.41 18.90 -5.94
N ASP A 305 1.12 19.21 -4.84
CA ASP A 305 2.53 19.61 -4.87
C ASP A 305 3.46 18.40 -4.77
N TYR A 306 3.94 17.95 -5.91
CA TYR A 306 4.88 16.83 -6.02
C TYR A 306 6.29 17.18 -5.51
N THR A 307 6.54 18.43 -5.14
CA THR A 307 7.83 18.88 -4.56
C THR A 307 7.83 18.88 -3.04
N ASP A 308 6.68 18.59 -2.41
CA ASP A 308 6.59 18.44 -0.95
C ASP A 308 7.53 17.33 -0.46
N PRO A 309 8.27 17.54 0.66
CA PRO A 309 9.28 16.59 1.15
C PRO A 309 8.76 15.17 1.40
N ALA A 310 7.50 14.98 1.82
CA ALA A 310 6.99 13.64 2.12
C ALA A 310 6.70 12.82 0.85
N PRO A 311 5.99 13.31 -0.17
CA PRO A 311 5.94 12.70 -1.49
C PRO A 311 7.33 12.41 -2.08
N VAL A 312 8.24 13.40 -2.08
CA VAL A 312 9.60 13.23 -2.62
C VAL A 312 10.34 12.09 -1.94
N ALA A 313 10.30 12.01 -0.60
CA ALA A 313 10.92 10.93 0.15
C ALA A 313 10.29 9.56 -0.20
N THR A 314 8.97 9.51 -0.45
CA THR A 314 8.29 8.28 -0.85
C THR A 314 8.66 7.87 -2.28
N PHE A 315 8.61 8.82 -3.23
CA PHE A 315 8.84 8.55 -4.66
C PHE A 315 10.23 8.00 -4.95
N SER A 316 11.23 8.37 -4.17
CA SER A 316 12.60 7.86 -4.33
C SER A 316 12.72 6.33 -4.17
N HIS A 317 11.74 5.69 -3.53
CA HIS A 317 11.71 4.26 -3.28
C HIS A 317 10.80 3.48 -4.23
N LEU A 318 10.00 4.15 -5.06
CA LEU A 318 8.99 3.49 -5.88
C LEU A 318 9.55 2.88 -7.16
N ASP A 319 9.02 1.72 -7.51
CA ASP A 319 9.32 1.01 -8.76
C ASP A 319 8.24 1.22 -9.82
N ALA A 320 6.99 1.42 -9.40
CA ALA A 320 5.87 1.67 -10.29
C ALA A 320 4.86 2.65 -9.70
N SER A 321 4.08 3.27 -10.57
CA SER A 321 2.97 4.15 -10.17
C SER A 321 1.72 3.87 -11.00
N LEU A 322 0.57 3.81 -10.32
CA LEU A 322 -0.76 3.73 -10.91
C LEU A 322 -1.49 5.04 -10.62
N ASN A 323 -1.96 5.69 -11.66
CA ASN A 323 -2.77 6.90 -11.55
C ASN A 323 -4.23 6.57 -11.86
N LEU A 324 -5.09 6.66 -10.84
CA LEU A 324 -6.53 6.47 -10.99
C LEU A 324 -7.18 7.81 -11.35
N GLU A 325 -7.77 7.86 -12.53
CA GLU A 325 -8.29 9.09 -13.11
C GLU A 325 -9.83 9.16 -13.04
N ARG A 326 -10.34 10.26 -12.50
CA ARG A 326 -11.78 10.46 -12.31
C ARG A 326 -12.54 10.51 -13.65
N SER A 327 -11.96 11.11 -14.66
CA SER A 327 -12.57 11.21 -15.99
C SER A 327 -12.83 9.84 -16.61
N LEU A 328 -11.97 8.84 -16.35
CA LEU A 328 -12.18 7.46 -16.77
C LEU A 328 -13.30 6.79 -15.98
N ALA A 329 -13.36 7.02 -14.67
CA ALA A 329 -14.43 6.51 -13.82
C ALA A 329 -15.80 7.07 -14.22
N GLU A 330 -15.89 8.35 -14.53
CA GLU A 330 -17.10 9.02 -15.01
C GLU A 330 -17.57 8.46 -16.38
N GLN A 331 -16.65 8.02 -17.22
CA GLN A 331 -16.93 7.32 -18.47
C GLN A 331 -17.28 5.83 -18.28
N GLY A 332 -17.24 5.32 -17.05
CA GLY A 332 -17.49 3.90 -16.77
C GLY A 332 -16.35 2.97 -17.21
N LEU A 333 -15.15 3.48 -17.42
CA LEU A 333 -13.97 2.70 -17.82
C LEU A 333 -13.24 2.19 -16.57
N PHE A 334 -13.50 0.96 -16.16
CA PHE A 334 -12.91 0.35 -14.97
C PHE A 334 -12.02 -0.85 -15.31
N PRO A 335 -10.86 -1.02 -14.59
CA PRO A 335 -10.32 -0.10 -13.58
C PRO A 335 -9.95 1.26 -14.19
N ALA A 336 -10.23 2.34 -13.44
CA ALA A 336 -10.03 3.71 -13.95
C ALA A 336 -8.55 4.14 -13.90
N ILE A 337 -7.64 3.29 -14.32
CA ILE A 337 -6.21 3.54 -14.38
C ILE A 337 -5.87 4.23 -15.69
N ASP A 338 -5.25 5.41 -15.61
CA ASP A 338 -4.80 6.14 -16.79
C ASP A 338 -3.50 5.54 -17.33
N PRO A 339 -3.52 4.94 -18.53
CA PRO A 339 -2.33 4.34 -19.13
C PRO A 339 -1.29 5.36 -19.59
N LEU A 340 -1.64 6.65 -19.70
CA LEU A 340 -0.73 7.70 -20.13
C LEU A 340 0.09 8.29 -18.98
N SER A 341 -0.43 8.25 -17.77
CA SER A 341 0.23 8.79 -16.57
C SER A 341 0.75 7.73 -15.61
N SER A 342 0.39 6.46 -15.81
CA SER A 342 0.92 5.32 -15.06
C SER A 342 2.22 4.82 -15.67
N ASN A 343 3.16 4.35 -14.83
CA ASN A 343 4.44 3.87 -15.29
C ASN A 343 5.03 2.78 -14.38
N SER A 344 6.01 2.03 -14.91
CA SER A 344 6.79 1.06 -14.15
C SER A 344 8.22 0.99 -14.69
N ARG A 345 9.18 0.83 -13.79
CA ARG A 345 10.56 0.49 -14.15
C ARG A 345 10.69 -0.90 -14.75
N ALA A 346 9.74 -1.80 -14.44
CA ALA A 346 9.70 -3.13 -15.03
C ALA A 346 9.33 -3.15 -16.51
N LEU A 347 8.75 -2.07 -17.04
CA LEU A 347 8.45 -1.97 -18.47
C LEU A 347 9.74 -1.68 -19.26
N ASP A 348 10.62 -2.66 -19.28
CA ASP A 348 11.91 -2.67 -19.94
C ASP A 348 12.06 -3.95 -20.76
N PRO A 349 12.62 -3.92 -21.98
CA PRO A 349 12.79 -5.11 -22.84
C PRO A 349 13.53 -6.26 -22.16
N ASP A 350 14.47 -5.96 -21.26
CA ASP A 350 15.27 -6.96 -20.56
C ASP A 350 14.47 -7.65 -19.42
N VAL A 351 13.36 -7.05 -18.99
CA VAL A 351 12.51 -7.56 -17.89
C VAL A 351 11.25 -8.23 -18.44
N VAL A 352 10.45 -7.50 -19.25
CA VAL A 352 9.17 -8.01 -19.78
C VAL A 352 9.31 -8.68 -21.14
N GLY A 353 10.45 -8.56 -21.77
CA GLY A 353 10.70 -9.02 -23.14
C GLY A 353 10.30 -7.99 -24.21
N THR A 354 10.96 -8.10 -25.37
CA THR A 354 10.84 -7.13 -26.46
C THR A 354 9.42 -6.98 -26.99
N GLU A 355 8.67 -8.09 -27.11
CA GLU A 355 7.31 -8.08 -27.64
C GLU A 355 6.36 -7.30 -26.72
N HIS A 356 6.35 -7.60 -25.43
CA HIS A 356 5.51 -6.90 -24.45
C HIS A 356 5.85 -5.41 -24.44
N TYR A 357 7.13 -5.06 -24.33
CA TYR A 357 7.57 -3.67 -24.34
C TYR A 357 7.07 -2.91 -25.57
N GLN A 358 7.22 -3.52 -26.77
CA GLN A 358 6.79 -2.87 -28.02
C GLN A 358 5.28 -2.67 -28.05
N VAL A 359 4.48 -3.69 -27.68
CA VAL A 359 3.01 -3.60 -27.65
C VAL A 359 2.55 -2.52 -26.67
N ALA A 360 3.13 -2.47 -25.47
CA ALA A 360 2.81 -1.44 -24.47
C ALA A 360 3.10 -0.02 -25.00
N ARG A 361 4.26 0.17 -25.64
CA ARG A 361 4.64 1.45 -26.24
C ARG A 361 3.71 1.86 -27.38
N ASP A 362 3.30 0.93 -28.22
CA ASP A 362 2.38 1.20 -29.32
C ASP A 362 0.96 1.51 -28.83
N VAL A 363 0.50 0.86 -27.75
CA VAL A 363 -0.76 1.20 -27.05
C VAL A 363 -0.69 2.63 -26.52
N VAL A 364 0.35 2.99 -25.78
CA VAL A 364 0.51 4.36 -25.23
C VAL A 364 0.55 5.40 -26.36
N LYS A 365 1.32 5.13 -27.42
CA LYS A 365 1.40 6.02 -28.60
C LYS A 365 0.04 6.21 -29.27
N THR A 366 -0.73 5.14 -29.43
CA THR A 366 -2.05 5.18 -30.05
C THR A 366 -3.04 5.99 -29.20
N LEU A 367 -3.04 5.77 -27.89
CA LEU A 367 -3.89 6.52 -26.94
C LEU A 367 -3.48 7.99 -26.85
N GLN A 368 -2.17 8.30 -26.85
CA GLN A 368 -1.69 9.68 -26.87
C GLN A 368 -2.13 10.39 -28.15
N ARG A 369 -1.96 9.75 -29.32
CA ARG A 369 -2.43 10.35 -30.59
C ARG A 369 -3.94 10.59 -30.58
N TYR A 370 -4.71 9.67 -30.02
CA TYR A 370 -6.16 9.86 -29.86
C TYR A 370 -6.48 11.04 -28.96
N LYS A 371 -5.78 11.20 -27.85
CA LYS A 371 -5.94 12.34 -26.96
C LYS A 371 -5.65 13.67 -27.67
N ASP A 372 -4.60 13.74 -28.46
CA ASP A 372 -4.23 14.93 -29.24
C ASP A 372 -5.28 15.26 -30.31
N LEU A 373 -5.98 14.25 -30.84
CA LEU A 373 -7.03 14.42 -31.85
C LEU A 373 -8.40 14.80 -31.25
N GLN A 374 -8.61 14.59 -29.93
CA GLN A 374 -9.91 14.85 -29.29
C GLN A 374 -10.38 16.30 -29.43
N ASP A 375 -9.47 17.25 -29.29
CA ASP A 375 -9.81 18.69 -29.45
C ASP A 375 -10.20 19.02 -30.90
N ILE A 376 -9.51 18.40 -31.86
CA ILE A 376 -9.83 18.55 -33.29
C ILE A 376 -11.21 17.95 -33.58
N ILE A 377 -11.47 16.77 -33.05
CA ILE A 377 -12.77 16.08 -33.24
C ILE A 377 -13.91 16.88 -32.62
N ALA A 378 -13.68 17.49 -31.44
CA ALA A 378 -14.70 18.29 -30.75
C ALA A 378 -15.07 19.58 -31.51
N ILE A 379 -14.11 20.17 -32.23
CA ILE A 379 -14.32 21.45 -32.94
C ILE A 379 -14.78 21.20 -34.38
N LEU A 380 -14.12 20.29 -35.11
CA LEU A 380 -14.30 20.12 -36.56
C LEU A 380 -15.10 18.86 -36.93
N GLY A 381 -15.24 17.92 -36.01
CA GLY A 381 -15.88 16.63 -36.25
C GLY A 381 -14.93 15.56 -36.80
N MET A 382 -15.38 14.31 -36.78
CA MET A 382 -14.63 13.14 -37.26
C MET A 382 -14.34 13.17 -38.77
N GLU A 383 -15.20 13.82 -39.53
CA GLU A 383 -15.14 13.79 -41.03
C GLU A 383 -13.91 14.54 -41.54
N GLU A 384 -13.45 15.57 -40.81
CA GLU A 384 -12.29 16.38 -41.18
C GLU A 384 -10.93 15.69 -40.92
N LEU A 385 -10.94 14.55 -40.25
CA LEU A 385 -9.70 13.78 -40.01
C LEU A 385 -9.25 13.07 -41.29
N SER A 386 -7.93 12.92 -41.44
CA SER A 386 -7.36 12.05 -42.45
C SER A 386 -7.80 10.59 -42.25
N ASP A 387 -7.82 9.78 -43.31
CA ASP A 387 -8.14 8.36 -43.16
C ASP A 387 -7.22 7.61 -42.23
N ALA A 388 -5.94 8.01 -42.17
CA ALA A 388 -4.99 7.46 -41.22
C ALA A 388 -5.35 7.82 -39.77
N ASP A 389 -5.76 9.06 -39.49
CA ASP A 389 -6.18 9.48 -38.15
C ASP A 389 -7.54 8.86 -37.77
N LYS A 390 -8.47 8.70 -38.70
CA LYS A 390 -9.73 7.95 -38.48
C LYS A 390 -9.48 6.52 -38.05
N LEU A 391 -8.51 5.84 -38.68
CA LEU A 391 -8.10 4.49 -38.29
C LEU A 391 -7.47 4.46 -36.88
N VAL A 392 -6.58 5.42 -36.57
CA VAL A 392 -5.99 5.54 -35.24
C VAL A 392 -7.07 5.76 -34.17
N VAL A 393 -8.02 6.65 -34.39
CA VAL A 393 -9.15 6.90 -33.47
C VAL A 393 -9.99 5.63 -33.27
N SER A 394 -10.32 4.90 -34.35
CA SER A 394 -11.09 3.65 -34.28
C SER A 394 -10.37 2.60 -33.41
N ARG A 395 -9.07 2.38 -33.64
CA ARG A 395 -8.26 1.43 -32.88
C ARG A 395 -8.04 1.89 -31.43
N ALA A 396 -7.79 3.19 -31.23
CA ALA A 396 -7.64 3.75 -29.88
C ALA A 396 -8.88 3.57 -29.00
N ARG A 397 -10.08 3.76 -29.54
CA ARG A 397 -11.33 3.49 -28.83
C ARG A 397 -11.50 2.01 -28.48
N LYS A 398 -11.12 1.09 -29.38
CA LYS A 398 -11.11 -0.34 -29.10
C LYS A 398 -10.11 -0.69 -28.00
N VAL A 399 -8.90 -0.16 -28.08
CA VAL A 399 -7.85 -0.29 -27.05
C VAL A 399 -8.35 0.22 -25.69
N GLN A 400 -8.92 1.42 -25.63
CA GLN A 400 -9.43 2.01 -24.41
C GLN A 400 -10.52 1.14 -23.77
N ARG A 401 -11.44 0.60 -24.58
CA ARG A 401 -12.47 -0.32 -24.08
C ARG A 401 -11.90 -1.68 -23.70
N PHE A 402 -10.93 -2.20 -24.41
CA PHE A 402 -10.29 -3.47 -24.07
C PHE A 402 -9.41 -3.41 -22.83
N LEU A 403 -8.94 -2.21 -22.43
CA LEU A 403 -8.30 -1.99 -21.12
C LEU A 403 -9.27 -2.19 -19.95
N THR A 404 -10.59 -2.07 -20.18
CA THR A 404 -11.59 -2.35 -19.14
C THR A 404 -11.71 -3.86 -18.89
N GLN A 405 -12.01 -4.23 -17.63
CA GLN A 405 -12.07 -5.62 -17.20
C GLN A 405 -13.06 -5.78 -16.04
N PRO A 406 -13.95 -6.79 -16.08
CA PRO A 406 -14.80 -7.10 -14.95
C PRO A 406 -13.96 -7.68 -13.80
N MET A 407 -14.16 -7.16 -12.59
CA MET A 407 -13.45 -7.57 -11.39
C MET A 407 -14.30 -8.56 -10.58
N SER A 408 -13.67 -9.60 -10.02
CA SER A 408 -14.31 -10.64 -9.23
C SER A 408 -14.99 -10.09 -7.98
N VAL A 409 -14.36 -9.14 -7.32
CA VAL A 409 -14.90 -8.49 -6.12
C VAL A 409 -16.06 -7.54 -6.42
N ALA A 410 -16.22 -7.12 -7.67
CA ALA A 410 -17.34 -6.28 -8.10
C ALA A 410 -18.54 -7.09 -8.66
N GLU A 411 -18.42 -8.41 -8.78
CA GLU A 411 -19.48 -9.28 -9.30
C GLU A 411 -20.83 -9.12 -8.58
N PRO A 412 -20.89 -9.04 -7.22
CA PRO A 412 -22.16 -8.86 -6.51
C PRO A 412 -22.89 -7.57 -6.87
N PHE A 413 -22.18 -6.54 -7.30
CA PHE A 413 -22.73 -5.22 -7.63
C PHE A 413 -23.02 -5.03 -9.11
N THR A 414 -22.22 -5.67 -9.97
CA THR A 414 -22.29 -5.50 -11.43
C THR A 414 -23.06 -6.62 -12.13
N GLY A 415 -23.21 -7.78 -11.48
CA GLY A 415 -23.75 -9.01 -12.08
C GLY A 415 -22.87 -9.61 -13.19
N ARG A 416 -21.61 -9.13 -13.32
CA ARG A 416 -20.65 -9.63 -14.32
C ARG A 416 -19.60 -10.49 -13.63
N PRO A 417 -19.38 -11.75 -14.07
CA PRO A 417 -18.33 -12.60 -13.53
C PRO A 417 -16.96 -11.94 -13.72
N GLY A 418 -16.15 -11.94 -12.66
CA GLY A 418 -14.79 -11.44 -12.73
C GLY A 418 -13.92 -12.25 -13.68
N LYS A 419 -12.90 -11.62 -14.24
CA LYS A 419 -11.96 -12.20 -15.19
C LYS A 419 -10.53 -11.94 -14.76
N TYR A 420 -9.77 -13.00 -14.54
CA TYR A 420 -8.31 -12.96 -14.48
C TYR A 420 -7.78 -13.13 -15.91
N VAL A 421 -6.90 -12.25 -16.35
CA VAL A 421 -6.31 -12.31 -17.70
C VAL A 421 -4.80 -12.42 -17.59
N SER A 422 -4.22 -13.49 -18.12
CA SER A 422 -2.77 -13.67 -18.09
C SER A 422 -2.06 -12.55 -18.85
N MET A 423 -0.83 -12.24 -18.44
CA MET A 423 0.01 -11.26 -19.13
C MET A 423 0.20 -11.63 -20.62
N LYS A 424 0.38 -12.92 -20.90
CA LYS A 424 0.51 -13.43 -22.27
C LYS A 424 -0.72 -13.15 -23.12
N ASP A 425 -1.91 -13.40 -22.59
CA ASP A 425 -3.17 -13.15 -23.31
C ASP A 425 -3.45 -11.65 -23.43
N THR A 426 -3.05 -10.86 -22.43
CA THR A 426 -3.10 -9.41 -22.45
C THR A 426 -2.27 -8.86 -23.61
N VAL A 427 -0.97 -9.16 -23.67
CA VAL A 427 -0.07 -8.68 -24.70
C VAL A 427 -0.56 -9.11 -26.10
N ARG A 428 -0.95 -10.38 -26.25
CA ARG A 428 -1.49 -10.89 -27.51
C ARG A 428 -2.73 -10.12 -27.96
N GLY A 429 -3.69 -9.91 -27.06
CA GLY A 429 -4.95 -9.22 -27.37
C GLY A 429 -4.73 -7.80 -27.87
N PHE A 430 -3.89 -7.02 -27.19
CA PHE A 430 -3.56 -5.66 -27.62
C PHE A 430 -2.77 -5.62 -28.92
N LYS A 431 -1.84 -6.56 -29.12
CA LYS A 431 -1.12 -6.69 -30.40
C LYS A 431 -2.08 -6.92 -31.57
N GLU A 432 -3.03 -7.82 -31.43
CA GLU A 432 -4.02 -8.11 -32.48
C GLU A 432 -4.92 -6.91 -32.82
N ILE A 433 -5.29 -6.09 -31.82
CA ILE A 433 -6.03 -4.85 -32.06
C ILE A 433 -5.18 -3.84 -32.83
N LEU A 434 -3.93 -3.66 -32.43
CA LEU A 434 -3.00 -2.72 -33.09
C LEU A 434 -2.67 -3.13 -34.52
N GLU A 435 -2.53 -4.43 -34.79
CA GLU A 435 -2.32 -5.00 -36.12
C GLU A 435 -3.57 -4.92 -37.02
N GLY A 436 -4.73 -4.57 -36.44
CA GLY A 436 -5.99 -4.42 -37.20
C GLY A 436 -6.76 -5.71 -37.48
N LYS A 437 -6.40 -6.82 -36.79
CA LYS A 437 -7.13 -8.11 -36.97
C LYS A 437 -8.60 -8.04 -36.58
N HIS A 438 -8.98 -7.02 -35.85
CA HIS A 438 -10.32 -6.80 -35.32
C HIS A 438 -10.92 -5.46 -35.77
N ASP A 439 -10.46 -4.90 -36.89
CA ASP A 439 -10.96 -3.63 -37.44
C ASP A 439 -12.43 -3.71 -37.85
N ASP A 440 -12.90 -4.91 -38.21
CA ASP A 440 -14.30 -5.22 -38.57
C ASP A 440 -15.28 -5.22 -37.40
N LYS A 441 -14.79 -5.26 -36.14
CA LYS A 441 -15.62 -5.34 -34.93
C LYS A 441 -15.97 -3.95 -34.42
N VAL A 442 -17.16 -3.81 -33.83
CA VAL A 442 -17.59 -2.56 -33.19
C VAL A 442 -16.86 -2.33 -31.86
N GLU A 443 -16.57 -1.07 -31.52
CA GLU A 443 -15.81 -0.73 -30.32
C GLU A 443 -16.45 -1.23 -29.01
N THR A 444 -17.79 -1.30 -28.94
CA THR A 444 -18.53 -1.75 -27.76
C THR A 444 -18.32 -3.23 -27.45
N ALA A 445 -17.91 -4.04 -28.41
CA ALA A 445 -17.63 -5.45 -28.22
C ALA A 445 -16.38 -5.70 -27.36
N PHE A 446 -15.51 -4.71 -27.22
CA PHE A 446 -14.29 -4.77 -26.41
C PHE A 446 -14.49 -4.34 -24.96
N TYR A 447 -15.69 -3.91 -24.59
CA TYR A 447 -15.97 -3.37 -23.26
C TYR A 447 -16.23 -4.47 -22.24
N MET A 448 -15.51 -4.44 -21.12
CA MET A 448 -15.64 -5.39 -20.00
C MET A 448 -15.55 -6.85 -20.43
N VAL A 449 -14.57 -7.17 -21.25
CA VAL A 449 -14.22 -8.55 -21.65
C VAL A 449 -12.91 -8.97 -20.99
N GLY A 450 -12.67 -10.26 -20.87
CA GLY A 450 -11.40 -10.83 -20.42
C GLY A 450 -10.39 -10.86 -21.57
N THR A 451 -10.30 -12.01 -22.24
CA THR A 451 -9.36 -12.20 -23.36
C THR A 451 -9.95 -11.74 -24.70
N ILE A 452 -9.10 -11.66 -25.72
CA ILE A 452 -9.49 -11.18 -27.06
C ILE A 452 -10.51 -12.12 -27.74
N GLU A 453 -10.52 -13.39 -27.40
CA GLU A 453 -11.46 -14.40 -27.89
C GLU A 453 -12.91 -14.14 -27.46
N GLU A 454 -13.09 -13.41 -26.36
CA GLU A 454 -14.42 -13.05 -25.86
C GLU A 454 -15.08 -11.92 -26.67
N VAL A 455 -14.29 -11.21 -27.47
CA VAL A 455 -14.79 -10.14 -28.34
C VAL A 455 -15.62 -10.76 -29.49
N LYS A 456 -16.94 -10.72 -29.32
CA LYS A 456 -17.89 -11.25 -30.32
C LYS A 456 -18.26 -10.17 -31.32
N LYS A 457 -18.76 -10.60 -32.49
CA LYS A 457 -19.25 -9.68 -33.54
C LYS A 457 -20.44 -8.87 -33.05
#